data_2736ee1536788931b5e0bf00c0ad25dc
#
_entry.id   2736ee1536788931b5e0bf00c0ad25dc
#
_cell.length_a   1.000
_cell.length_b   1.000
_cell.length_c   1.000
_cell.angle_alpha   90.00
_cell.angle_beta   90.00
_cell.angle_gamma   90.00
#
_symmetry.space_group_name_H-M   'P 1'
#
loop_
_entity.id
_entity.type
_entity.pdbx_description
1 polymer ?
#
loop_
_entity_poly.entity_id
_entity_poly.type
_entity_poly.pdbx_seq_one_letter_code
_entity_poly.pdbx_strand_id
1 'polypeptide(L)'
;PMWGINYLTKPKFELPQLQDHVSEGTNTATSIGSYFTTMLDQSMNWKDAERLSSKWGGHFALKGIMSVEDAKKAVDIGCTGIMVSNHGGRQLDGARAPFDQLAEIVDAVGDKIDVICEGGIQRGTHMLKALSVGAKACSGGRLYLYALASAGQEGVEKALGIYRTELERDMKLMGCKSIKELNRSCLLYTSPSPRDTLL
;
A
#
# COMPACT_ATOMS: atom_id res chain seq x y z
N PRO A 1 -1.38 -13.30 30.31
CA PRO A 1 -2.02 -13.58 29.08
C PRO A 1 -1.08 -14.25 28.08
N MET A 2 -1.61 -15.07 27.20
CA MET A 2 -0.87 -15.94 26.26
C MET A 2 0.19 -15.19 25.43
N TRP A 3 -0.06 -13.94 25.05
CA TRP A 3 0.93 -13.13 24.35
C TRP A 3 2.24 -12.97 25.13
N GLY A 4 2.17 -12.64 26.41
CA GLY A 4 3.37 -12.47 27.24
C GLY A 4 4.15 -13.77 27.40
N ILE A 5 3.45 -14.90 27.60
CA ILE A 5 4.07 -16.23 27.68
C ILE A 5 4.75 -16.57 26.35
N ASN A 6 4.07 -16.34 25.23
CA ASN A 6 4.64 -16.58 23.90
C ASN A 6 5.88 -15.70 23.63
N TYR A 7 5.87 -14.44 24.09
CA TYR A 7 7.03 -13.56 23.95
C TYR A 7 8.24 -14.03 24.74
N LEU A 8 8.01 -14.53 25.98
CA LEU A 8 9.07 -14.99 26.87
C LEU A 8 9.60 -16.38 26.49
N THR A 9 8.79 -17.22 25.88
CA THR A 9 9.14 -18.63 25.57
C THR A 9 9.62 -18.85 24.14
N LYS A 10 9.40 -17.89 23.22
CA LYS A 10 9.90 -17.98 21.85
C LYS A 10 11.32 -17.44 21.72
N PRO A 11 12.06 -17.87 20.69
CA PRO A 11 13.37 -17.30 20.38
C PRO A 11 13.31 -15.78 20.35
N LYS A 12 14.39 -15.13 20.75
CA LYS A 12 14.51 -13.68 20.64
C LYS A 12 14.24 -13.23 19.19
N PHE A 13 13.56 -12.08 19.06
CA PHE A 13 13.35 -11.49 17.74
C PHE A 13 14.71 -11.14 17.13
N GLU A 14 15.02 -11.78 16.02
CA GLU A 14 16.22 -11.56 15.23
C GLU A 14 15.84 -11.28 13.79
N LEU A 15 16.65 -10.52 13.10
CA LEU A 15 16.54 -10.31 11.65
C LEU A 15 17.75 -11.00 10.98
N PRO A 16 17.61 -12.29 10.61
CA PRO A 16 18.73 -13.05 10.07
C PRO A 16 19.44 -12.38 8.88
N GLN A 17 18.64 -11.68 8.04
CA GLN A 17 19.17 -10.98 6.86
C GLN A 17 20.06 -9.78 7.20
N LEU A 18 20.01 -9.29 8.44
CA LEU A 18 20.78 -8.15 8.90
C LEU A 18 21.90 -8.54 9.89
N GLN A 19 21.99 -9.82 10.29
CA GLN A 19 22.97 -10.27 11.27
C GLN A 19 24.41 -10.00 10.82
N ASP A 20 24.72 -10.20 9.54
CA ASP A 20 26.04 -9.96 8.97
C ASP A 20 26.44 -8.46 8.94
N HIS A 21 25.48 -7.58 9.17
CA HIS A 21 25.66 -6.12 9.10
C HIS A 21 25.51 -5.43 10.47
N VAL A 22 25.25 -6.20 11.52
CA VAL A 22 25.05 -5.69 12.89
C VAL A 22 26.21 -6.12 13.76
N SER A 23 26.85 -5.18 14.46
CA SER A 23 27.98 -5.46 15.36
C SER A 23 27.58 -6.43 16.46
N GLU A 24 28.42 -7.44 16.73
CA GLU A 24 28.23 -8.39 17.82
C GLU A 24 28.06 -7.67 19.16
N GLY A 25 27.07 -8.12 19.96
CA GLY A 25 26.83 -7.62 21.31
C GLY A 25 25.90 -6.42 21.43
N THR A 26 25.37 -5.88 20.34
CA THR A 26 24.41 -4.78 20.37
C THR A 26 22.98 -5.29 20.57
N ASN A 27 22.19 -4.58 21.36
CA ASN A 27 20.76 -4.89 21.53
C ASN A 27 20.06 -4.76 20.17
N THR A 28 19.50 -5.85 19.66
CA THR A 28 18.95 -5.99 18.30
C THR A 28 17.99 -4.85 17.93
N ALA A 29 17.13 -4.41 18.84
CA ALA A 29 16.17 -3.34 18.58
C ALA A 29 16.83 -1.96 18.40
N THR A 30 17.84 -1.64 19.22
CA THR A 30 18.59 -0.38 19.13
C THR A 30 19.51 -0.40 17.90
N SER A 31 20.09 -1.55 17.59
CA SER A 31 20.95 -1.78 16.45
C SER A 31 20.19 -1.67 15.12
N ILE A 32 18.94 -2.15 15.04
CA ILE A 32 18.11 -2.03 13.83
C ILE A 32 17.81 -0.56 13.52
N GLY A 33 17.42 0.24 14.52
CA GLY A 33 17.17 1.66 14.33
C GLY A 33 18.41 2.41 13.85
N SER A 34 19.56 2.15 14.48
CA SER A 34 20.85 2.72 14.08
C SER A 34 21.27 2.26 12.68
N TYR A 35 21.10 0.97 12.37
CA TYR A 35 21.38 0.41 11.05
C TYR A 35 20.59 1.12 9.95
N PHE A 36 19.26 1.24 10.09
CA PHE A 36 18.47 1.94 9.10
C PHE A 36 18.85 3.40 8.96
N THR A 37 19.17 4.08 10.04
CA THR A 37 19.62 5.49 9.98
C THR A 37 20.95 5.64 9.25
N THR A 38 21.85 4.69 9.40
CA THR A 38 23.21 4.76 8.84
C THR A 38 23.29 4.22 7.41
N MET A 39 22.48 3.18 7.09
CA MET A 39 22.57 2.45 5.82
C MET A 39 21.60 2.94 4.75
N LEU A 40 20.61 3.77 5.11
CA LEU A 40 19.74 4.38 4.11
C LEU A 40 20.52 5.44 3.34
N ASP A 41 20.65 5.23 2.05
CA ASP A 41 21.25 6.22 1.14
C ASP A 41 20.27 7.38 0.92
N GLN A 42 20.54 8.51 1.56
CA GLN A 42 19.75 9.72 1.46
C GLN A 42 20.04 10.50 0.16
N SER A 43 21.00 10.10 -0.62
CA SER A 43 21.39 10.75 -1.88
C SER A 43 20.64 10.18 -3.10
N MET A 44 19.86 9.12 -2.94
CA MET A 44 19.08 8.51 -4.03
C MET A 44 18.23 9.54 -4.76
N ASN A 45 18.30 9.49 -6.08
CA ASN A 45 17.62 10.42 -6.96
C ASN A 45 17.06 9.71 -8.22
N TRP A 46 16.41 10.45 -9.09
CA TRP A 46 15.75 9.91 -10.28
C TRP A 46 16.71 9.20 -11.26
N LYS A 47 17.99 9.60 -11.32
CA LYS A 47 19.00 8.92 -12.15
C LYS A 47 19.31 7.53 -11.61
N ASP A 48 19.26 7.35 -10.30
CA ASP A 48 19.44 6.04 -9.69
C ASP A 48 18.24 5.13 -9.97
N ALA A 49 17.02 5.67 -9.90
CA ALA A 49 15.81 4.95 -10.26
C ALA A 49 15.83 4.50 -11.74
N GLU A 50 16.23 5.39 -12.65
CA GLU A 50 16.39 5.10 -14.07
C GLU A 50 17.43 4.01 -14.32
N ARG A 51 18.60 4.12 -13.66
CA ARG A 51 19.66 3.12 -13.74
C ARG A 51 19.19 1.75 -13.23
N LEU A 52 18.43 1.72 -12.13
CA LEU A 52 17.90 0.48 -11.57
C LEU A 52 16.83 -0.14 -12.48
N SER A 53 15.92 0.66 -13.02
CA SER A 53 14.90 0.23 -13.99
C SER A 53 15.56 -0.38 -15.22
N SER A 54 16.53 0.31 -15.79
CA SER A 54 17.28 -0.16 -16.96
C SER A 54 18.07 -1.44 -16.69
N LYS A 55 18.70 -1.55 -15.52
CA LYS A 55 19.46 -2.74 -15.11
C LYS A 55 18.56 -3.93 -14.86
N TRP A 56 17.36 -3.70 -14.33
CA TRP A 56 16.38 -4.75 -14.11
C TRP A 56 15.84 -5.33 -15.42
N GLY A 57 15.57 -4.48 -16.41
CA GLY A 57 15.17 -4.87 -17.77
C GLY A 57 13.81 -5.56 -17.87
N GLY A 58 12.96 -5.47 -16.84
CA GLY A 58 11.63 -6.08 -16.79
C GLY A 58 10.61 -5.13 -16.17
N HIS A 59 9.50 -5.68 -15.70
CA HIS A 59 8.49 -4.87 -14.98
C HIS A 59 9.09 -4.25 -13.73
N PHE A 60 9.05 -2.93 -13.66
CA PHE A 60 9.62 -2.15 -12.57
C PHE A 60 8.60 -1.14 -12.04
N ALA A 61 8.39 -1.15 -10.74
CA ALA A 61 7.45 -0.25 -10.09
C ALA A 61 8.12 0.55 -8.97
N LEU A 62 7.83 1.85 -8.92
CA LEU A 62 8.25 2.71 -7.81
C LEU A 62 7.13 2.84 -6.78
N LYS A 63 7.49 2.65 -5.51
CA LYS A 63 6.59 2.84 -4.37
C LYS A 63 6.86 4.19 -3.70
N GLY A 64 5.79 4.82 -3.21
CA GLY A 64 5.90 6.11 -2.53
C GLY A 64 5.65 7.31 -3.43
N ILE A 65 5.12 7.09 -4.63
CA ILE A 65 4.80 8.15 -5.57
C ILE A 65 3.49 8.81 -5.14
N MET A 66 3.58 10.08 -4.73
CA MET A 66 2.48 10.85 -4.13
C MET A 66 2.17 12.15 -4.88
N SER A 67 2.81 12.41 -6.02
CA SER A 67 2.54 13.59 -6.86
C SER A 67 2.39 13.21 -8.33
N VAL A 68 1.64 14.02 -9.06
CA VAL A 68 1.50 13.88 -10.52
C VAL A 68 2.84 14.08 -11.23
N GLU A 69 3.67 14.99 -10.72
CA GLU A 69 5.00 15.23 -11.29
C GLU A 69 5.90 14.02 -11.20
N ASP A 70 5.95 13.37 -10.03
CA ASP A 70 6.76 12.18 -9.84
C ASP A 70 6.18 10.97 -10.57
N ALA A 71 4.86 10.88 -10.70
CA ALA A 71 4.22 9.87 -11.52
C ALA A 71 4.62 9.98 -13.00
N LYS A 72 4.69 11.20 -13.53
CA LYS A 72 5.17 11.45 -14.91
C LYS A 72 6.64 11.09 -15.05
N LYS A 73 7.51 11.49 -14.11
CA LYS A 73 8.92 11.08 -14.10
C LYS A 73 9.09 9.55 -14.07
N ALA A 74 8.23 8.84 -13.32
CA ALA A 74 8.26 7.38 -13.31
C ALA A 74 7.96 6.79 -14.69
N VAL A 75 7.00 7.37 -15.44
CA VAL A 75 6.75 6.99 -16.84
C VAL A 75 7.98 7.25 -17.70
N ASP A 76 8.58 8.44 -17.58
CA ASP A 76 9.69 8.89 -18.43
C ASP A 76 10.94 8.00 -18.26
N ILE A 77 11.20 7.47 -17.06
CA ILE A 77 12.30 6.54 -16.81
C ILE A 77 11.97 5.06 -17.08
N GLY A 78 10.81 4.77 -17.69
CA GLY A 78 10.43 3.42 -18.12
C GLY A 78 9.85 2.53 -17.03
N CYS A 79 9.30 3.08 -15.95
CA CYS A 79 8.51 2.28 -15.00
C CYS A 79 7.26 1.73 -15.68
N THR A 80 6.89 0.49 -15.33
CA THR A 80 5.65 -0.15 -15.79
C THR A 80 4.52 0.00 -14.79
N GLY A 81 4.81 0.47 -13.60
CA GLY A 81 3.83 0.72 -12.55
C GLY A 81 4.34 1.67 -11.47
N ILE A 82 3.41 2.22 -10.72
CA ILE A 82 3.68 2.99 -9.51
C ILE A 82 2.74 2.57 -8.40
N MET A 83 3.21 2.70 -7.17
CA MET A 83 2.38 2.53 -5.98
C MET A 83 2.22 3.88 -5.29
N VAL A 84 1.01 4.42 -5.34
CA VAL A 84 0.60 5.63 -4.63
C VAL A 84 0.51 5.28 -3.15
N SER A 85 1.47 5.74 -2.36
CA SER A 85 1.67 5.31 -0.99
C SER A 85 2.43 6.35 -0.16
N ASN A 86 1.91 6.67 1.03
CA ASN A 86 2.60 7.45 2.05
C ASN A 86 3.24 6.57 3.14
N HIS A 87 3.49 5.29 2.83
CA HIS A 87 4.02 4.30 3.78
C HIS A 87 3.14 4.11 5.04
N GLY A 88 1.83 4.32 4.90
CA GLY A 88 0.88 4.26 6.02
C GLY A 88 1.07 5.39 7.06
N GLY A 89 1.62 6.52 6.65
CA GLY A 89 1.91 7.68 7.51
C GLY A 89 3.08 7.47 8.48
N ARG A 90 3.94 6.46 8.24
CA ARG A 90 5.01 6.08 9.17
C ARG A 90 6.33 6.80 8.92
N GLN A 91 6.52 7.39 7.76
CA GLN A 91 7.75 8.11 7.41
C GLN A 91 7.54 9.62 7.56
N LEU A 92 6.78 10.22 6.66
CA LEU A 92 6.42 11.63 6.72
C LEU A 92 5.05 11.77 7.36
N ASP A 93 5.00 12.38 8.53
CA ASP A 93 3.74 12.74 9.18
C ASP A 93 3.08 13.93 8.45
N GLY A 94 1.75 13.94 8.41
CA GLY A 94 0.99 14.99 7.74
C GLY A 94 0.96 14.93 6.21
N ALA A 95 1.54 13.89 5.57
CA ALA A 95 1.36 13.65 4.14
C ALA A 95 -0.11 13.37 3.80
N ARG A 96 -0.56 13.82 2.61
CA ARG A 96 -1.91 13.51 2.10
C ARG A 96 -2.17 12.00 2.09
N ALA A 97 -3.42 11.61 2.26
CA ALA A 97 -3.79 10.22 2.10
C ALA A 97 -3.59 9.76 0.64
N PRO A 98 -3.08 8.54 0.41
CA PRO A 98 -2.90 8.04 -0.95
C PRO A 98 -4.17 8.05 -1.79
N PHE A 99 -5.31 7.78 -1.17
CA PHE A 99 -6.60 7.82 -1.87
C PHE A 99 -6.95 9.23 -2.38
N ASP A 100 -6.60 10.29 -1.63
CA ASP A 100 -6.87 11.68 -2.03
C ASP A 100 -6.02 12.14 -3.21
N GLN A 101 -4.85 11.50 -3.43
CA GLN A 101 -3.96 11.74 -4.57
C GLN A 101 -4.27 10.85 -5.77
N LEU A 102 -4.98 9.74 -5.54
CA LEU A 102 -5.15 8.68 -6.53
C LEU A 102 -5.78 9.18 -7.84
N ALA A 103 -6.85 9.96 -7.75
CA ALA A 103 -7.58 10.41 -8.93
C ALA A 103 -6.70 11.25 -9.87
N GLU A 104 -5.99 12.24 -9.31
CA GLU A 104 -5.10 13.14 -10.06
C GLU A 104 -3.97 12.35 -10.74
N ILE A 105 -3.41 11.36 -10.06
CA ILE A 105 -2.33 10.52 -10.58
C ILE A 105 -2.85 9.57 -11.68
N VAL A 106 -4.00 8.93 -11.47
CA VAL A 106 -4.63 8.07 -12.48
C VAL A 106 -4.95 8.86 -13.75
N ASP A 107 -5.48 10.09 -13.62
CA ASP A 107 -5.78 10.94 -14.77
C ASP A 107 -4.53 11.33 -15.57
N ALA A 108 -3.40 11.44 -14.89
CA ALA A 108 -2.14 11.85 -15.52
C ALA A 108 -1.38 10.71 -16.21
N VAL A 109 -1.43 9.49 -15.66
CA VAL A 109 -0.55 8.38 -16.10
C VAL A 109 -1.22 7.00 -16.16
N GLY A 110 -2.48 6.87 -15.77
CA GLY A 110 -3.16 5.57 -15.66
C GLY A 110 -3.41 4.86 -16.98
N ASP A 111 -3.29 5.57 -18.11
CA ASP A 111 -3.31 5.04 -19.46
C ASP A 111 -1.94 4.52 -19.94
N LYS A 112 -0.87 4.83 -19.23
CA LYS A 112 0.53 4.54 -19.60
C LYS A 112 1.16 3.45 -18.74
N ILE A 113 0.89 3.48 -17.44
CA ILE A 113 1.46 2.54 -16.45
C ILE A 113 0.40 2.09 -15.45
N ASP A 114 0.63 0.95 -14.79
CA ASP A 114 -0.24 0.47 -13.74
C ASP A 114 -0.13 1.35 -12.48
N VAL A 115 -1.27 1.84 -11.99
CA VAL A 115 -1.35 2.62 -10.75
C VAL A 115 -1.95 1.75 -9.65
N ILE A 116 -1.20 1.53 -8.58
CA ILE A 116 -1.61 0.74 -7.41
C ILE A 116 -1.88 1.69 -6.24
N CYS A 117 -3.04 1.55 -5.60
CA CYS A 117 -3.36 2.32 -4.38
C CYS A 117 -2.90 1.53 -3.13
N GLU A 118 -2.04 2.15 -2.31
CA GLU A 118 -1.58 1.56 -1.04
C GLU A 118 -1.66 2.58 0.09
N GLY A 119 -2.30 2.19 1.16
CA GLY A 119 -2.48 2.98 2.38
C GLY A 119 -3.95 3.15 2.75
N GLY A 120 -4.28 2.85 4.00
CA GLY A 120 -5.65 2.95 4.51
C GLY A 120 -6.61 1.87 4.02
N ILE A 121 -6.17 0.91 3.24
CA ILE A 121 -7.01 -0.21 2.75
C ILE A 121 -7.26 -1.18 3.88
N GLN A 122 -8.48 -1.19 4.41
CA GLN A 122 -8.90 -2.02 5.56
C GLN A 122 -10.26 -2.70 5.34
N ARG A 123 -10.94 -2.44 4.24
CA ARG A 123 -12.27 -2.95 3.91
C ARG A 123 -12.37 -3.25 2.43
N GLY A 124 -13.26 -4.18 2.06
CA GLY A 124 -13.61 -4.43 0.66
C GLY A 124 -14.15 -3.17 -0.04
N THR A 125 -14.90 -2.33 0.68
CA THR A 125 -15.40 -1.05 0.18
C THR A 125 -14.27 -0.07 -0.17
N HIS A 126 -13.14 -0.07 0.58
CA HIS A 126 -11.98 0.76 0.25
C HIS A 126 -11.34 0.31 -1.07
N MET A 127 -11.26 -1.01 -1.29
CA MET A 127 -10.78 -1.58 -2.55
C MET A 127 -11.68 -1.19 -3.71
N LEU A 128 -13.00 -1.35 -3.53
CA LEU A 128 -14.00 -0.96 -4.53
C LEU A 128 -13.84 0.51 -4.94
N LYS A 129 -13.72 1.41 -3.97
CA LYS A 129 -13.54 2.85 -4.23
C LYS A 129 -12.25 3.13 -5.02
N ALA A 130 -11.13 2.53 -4.62
CA ALA A 130 -9.85 2.74 -5.31
C ALA A 130 -9.88 2.19 -6.75
N LEU A 131 -10.45 1.00 -6.96
CA LEU A 131 -10.63 0.42 -8.29
C LEU A 131 -11.57 1.28 -9.15
N SER A 132 -12.66 1.80 -8.58
CA SER A 132 -13.59 2.69 -9.30
C SER A 132 -12.96 4.03 -9.69
N VAL A 133 -12.00 4.52 -8.93
CA VAL A 133 -11.20 5.71 -9.29
C VAL A 133 -10.27 5.43 -10.45
N GLY A 134 -9.90 4.17 -10.67
CA GLY A 134 -9.04 3.73 -11.77
C GLY A 134 -7.72 3.10 -11.33
N ALA A 135 -7.56 2.78 -10.04
CA ALA A 135 -6.42 1.96 -9.61
C ALA A 135 -6.51 0.58 -10.28
N LYS A 136 -5.38 0.06 -10.71
CA LYS A 136 -5.26 -1.29 -11.26
C LYS A 136 -5.35 -2.37 -10.19
N ALA A 137 -4.84 -2.04 -9.01
CA ALA A 137 -4.84 -2.92 -7.85
C ALA A 137 -4.79 -2.11 -6.55
N CYS A 138 -5.03 -2.80 -5.43
CA CYS A 138 -4.86 -2.27 -4.09
C CYS A 138 -3.83 -3.09 -3.32
N SER A 139 -3.07 -2.43 -2.47
CA SER A 139 -2.14 -3.06 -1.54
C SER A 139 -2.47 -2.68 -0.11
N GLY A 140 -2.28 -3.60 0.81
CA GLY A 140 -2.53 -3.39 2.23
C GLY A 140 -1.37 -3.90 3.07
N GLY A 141 -0.91 -3.11 4.04
CA GLY A 141 0.13 -3.52 4.98
C GLY A 141 -0.46 -4.04 6.29
N ARG A 142 -0.88 -3.14 7.16
CA ARG A 142 -1.44 -3.48 8.49
C ARG A 142 -2.67 -4.37 8.45
N LEU A 143 -3.40 -4.36 7.36
CA LEU A 143 -4.55 -5.20 7.09
C LEU A 143 -4.27 -6.68 7.37
N TYR A 144 -3.25 -7.25 6.75
CA TYR A 144 -2.90 -8.65 6.95
C TYR A 144 -1.94 -8.87 8.12
N LEU A 145 -1.13 -7.87 8.50
CA LEU A 145 -0.23 -7.98 9.64
C LEU A 145 -0.97 -8.20 10.95
N TYR A 146 -2.08 -7.50 11.18
CA TYR A 146 -2.90 -7.71 12.37
C TYR A 146 -3.57 -9.08 12.36
N ALA A 147 -4.04 -9.52 11.21
CA ALA A 147 -4.61 -10.85 11.05
C ALA A 147 -3.58 -11.95 11.30
N LEU A 148 -2.37 -11.79 10.75
CA LEU A 148 -1.23 -12.68 10.98
C LEU A 148 -0.85 -12.75 12.46
N ALA A 149 -0.75 -11.59 13.11
CA ALA A 149 -0.43 -11.51 14.54
C ALA A 149 -1.50 -12.17 15.43
N SER A 150 -2.76 -12.12 15.01
CA SER A 150 -3.89 -12.65 15.78
C SER A 150 -4.03 -14.17 15.67
N ALA A 151 -3.86 -14.74 14.47
CA ALA A 151 -4.15 -16.16 14.23
C ALA A 151 -3.31 -16.77 13.09
N GLY A 152 -2.11 -16.24 12.84
CA GLY A 152 -1.22 -16.83 11.83
C GLY A 152 -1.83 -16.87 10.43
N GLN A 153 -1.57 -17.93 9.71
CA GLN A 153 -2.07 -18.15 8.35
C GLN A 153 -3.60 -18.09 8.28
N GLU A 154 -4.28 -18.80 9.19
CA GLU A 154 -5.76 -18.84 9.23
C GLU A 154 -6.36 -17.44 9.40
N GLY A 155 -5.72 -16.58 10.21
CA GLY A 155 -6.11 -15.20 10.38
C GLY A 155 -6.03 -14.41 9.08
N VAL A 156 -4.95 -14.58 8.32
CA VAL A 156 -4.76 -13.92 7.02
C VAL A 156 -5.79 -14.40 6.00
N GLU A 157 -6.01 -15.70 5.89
CA GLU A 157 -7.01 -16.29 4.99
C GLU A 157 -8.42 -15.78 5.30
N LYS A 158 -8.76 -15.74 6.60
CA LYS A 158 -10.06 -15.20 7.04
C LYS A 158 -10.21 -13.72 6.70
N ALA A 159 -9.18 -12.91 6.94
CA ALA A 159 -9.21 -11.48 6.63
C ALA A 159 -9.41 -11.24 5.13
N LEU A 160 -8.63 -11.93 4.29
CA LEU A 160 -8.77 -11.83 2.83
C LEU A 160 -10.15 -12.29 2.35
N GLY A 161 -10.69 -13.37 2.94
CA GLY A 161 -12.04 -13.85 2.68
C GLY A 161 -13.11 -12.80 3.03
N ILE A 162 -12.98 -12.10 4.15
CA ILE A 162 -13.90 -11.02 4.56
C ILE A 162 -13.85 -9.89 3.54
N TYR A 163 -12.67 -9.43 3.14
CA TYR A 163 -12.52 -8.33 2.17
C TYR A 163 -13.11 -8.69 0.81
N ARG A 164 -12.88 -9.91 0.35
CA ARG A 164 -13.47 -10.41 -0.87
C ARG A 164 -15.00 -10.41 -0.78
N THR A 165 -15.57 -10.93 0.31
CA THR A 165 -17.01 -10.96 0.54
C THR A 165 -17.61 -9.56 0.56
N GLU A 166 -16.94 -8.60 1.21
CA GLU A 166 -17.39 -7.20 1.21
C GLU A 166 -17.37 -6.60 -0.20
N LEU A 167 -16.27 -6.79 -0.94
CA LEU A 167 -16.14 -6.30 -2.31
C LEU A 167 -17.24 -6.87 -3.22
N GLU A 168 -17.43 -8.19 -3.19
CA GLU A 168 -18.45 -8.87 -4.01
C GLU A 168 -19.87 -8.43 -3.64
N ARG A 169 -20.16 -8.25 -2.35
CA ARG A 169 -21.45 -7.73 -1.90
C ARG A 169 -21.69 -6.31 -2.42
N ASP A 170 -20.70 -5.44 -2.26
CA ASP A 170 -20.81 -4.04 -2.62
C ASP A 170 -20.95 -3.89 -4.15
N MET A 171 -20.23 -4.70 -4.94
CA MET A 171 -20.41 -4.77 -6.40
C MET A 171 -21.84 -5.20 -6.78
N LYS A 172 -22.41 -6.20 -6.10
CA LYS A 172 -23.79 -6.63 -6.33
C LYS A 172 -24.79 -5.51 -6.04
N LEU A 173 -24.60 -4.77 -4.94
CA LEU A 173 -25.45 -3.63 -4.58
C LEU A 173 -25.39 -2.50 -5.61
N MET A 174 -24.26 -2.36 -6.30
CA MET A 174 -24.05 -1.37 -7.36
C MET A 174 -24.44 -1.86 -8.74
N GLY A 175 -24.84 -3.13 -8.88
CA GLY A 175 -25.18 -3.73 -10.17
C GLY A 175 -23.99 -4.03 -11.06
N CYS A 176 -22.75 -4.02 -10.53
CA CYS A 176 -21.54 -4.34 -11.28
C CYS A 176 -21.28 -5.84 -11.26
N LYS A 177 -21.14 -6.45 -12.44
CA LYS A 177 -20.91 -7.89 -12.60
C LYS A 177 -19.44 -8.27 -12.55
N SER A 178 -18.56 -7.31 -12.82
CA SER A 178 -17.10 -7.53 -12.83
C SER A 178 -16.36 -6.28 -12.37
N ILE A 179 -15.11 -6.47 -11.92
CA ILE A 179 -14.20 -5.36 -11.56
C ILE A 179 -13.99 -4.40 -12.75
N LYS A 180 -14.08 -4.89 -13.99
CA LYS A 180 -13.91 -4.08 -15.20
C LYS A 180 -15.03 -3.06 -15.42
N GLU A 181 -16.18 -3.27 -14.79
CA GLU A 181 -17.32 -2.34 -14.85
C GLU A 181 -17.21 -1.22 -13.82
N LEU A 182 -16.32 -1.37 -12.84
CA LEU A 182 -16.10 -0.34 -11.83
C LEU A 182 -15.50 0.91 -12.48
N ASN A 183 -16.12 2.04 -12.23
CA ASN A 183 -15.69 3.34 -12.72
C ASN A 183 -16.18 4.44 -11.77
N ARG A 184 -15.77 5.69 -12.01
CA ARG A 184 -16.09 6.80 -11.11
C ARG A 184 -17.58 7.07 -10.97
N SER A 185 -18.39 6.77 -11.98
CA SER A 185 -19.85 6.95 -11.87
C SER A 185 -20.48 6.05 -10.80
N CYS A 186 -19.80 4.96 -10.47
CA CYS A 186 -20.22 4.08 -9.37
C CYS A 186 -20.08 4.75 -7.99
N LEU A 187 -19.31 5.82 -7.86
CA LEU A 187 -19.03 6.52 -6.60
C LEU A 187 -19.73 7.88 -6.49
N LEU A 188 -20.26 8.39 -7.59
CA LEU A 188 -20.85 9.73 -7.63
C LEU A 188 -22.32 9.68 -7.22
N TYR A 189 -22.57 9.97 -5.96
CA TYR A 189 -23.86 10.49 -5.52
C TYR A 189 -23.90 11.98 -5.86
N THR A 190 -24.61 12.31 -6.93
CA THR A 190 -24.70 13.70 -7.43
C THR A 190 -25.63 14.58 -6.64
N SER A 191 -26.35 14.04 -5.67
CA SER A 191 -27.24 14.78 -4.78
C SER A 191 -27.14 14.20 -3.37
N PRO A 192 -27.01 15.05 -2.34
CA PRO A 192 -27.10 14.56 -0.97
C PRO A 192 -28.44 13.85 -0.80
N SER A 193 -28.42 12.67 -0.19
CA SER A 193 -29.62 11.97 0.21
C SER A 193 -30.44 12.86 1.16
N PRO A 194 -31.78 12.84 1.14
CA PRO A 194 -32.59 13.54 2.15
C PRO A 194 -32.20 13.18 3.59
N ARG A 195 -31.52 12.05 3.80
CA ARG A 195 -30.98 11.64 5.11
C ARG A 195 -29.71 12.39 5.49
N ASP A 196 -28.94 12.87 4.51
CA ASP A 196 -27.69 13.60 4.75
C ASP A 196 -27.92 15.07 5.12
N THR A 197 -29.17 15.55 4.91
CA THR A 197 -29.56 16.92 5.26
C THR A 197 -30.20 17.02 6.66
N LEU A 198 -30.30 15.90 7.38
CA LEU A 198 -30.90 15.83 8.73
C LEU A 198 -29.85 15.70 9.85
N LEU A 199 -28.57 15.82 9.55
CA LEU A 199 -27.46 15.93 10.48
C LEU A 199 -26.85 17.33 10.39
#